data_1168aa52db2b4431482a45c05dd116d8
#
_entry.id   1168aa52db2b4431482a45c05dd116d8
#
_cell.length_a   1.000
_cell.length_b   1.000
_cell.length_c   1.000
_cell.angle_alpha   90.00
_cell.angle_beta   90.00
_cell.angle_gamma   90.00
#
_symmetry.space_group_name_H-M   'P 1'
#
loop_
_entity.id
_entity.type
_entity.pdbx_description
1 polymer ?
#
loop_
_entity_poly.entity_id
_entity_poly.type
_entity_poly.pdbx_seq_one_letter_code
_entity_poly.pdbx_strand_id
1 'polypeptide(L)'
;AKPTLDPAFGQPASWVPSALADESRTRGYTVVDATSVIGAHLAEIIKKYSCEMFSRQDAKNYCDRVAQENPKVVEDLVPKLLSLAAVQRVLQNLLKERVPIRDSTLILEALSEAAATTRNQVLLTEFVRQSIRRVLVEPHLLPGRELRVAVLEPETEEAVEKSVHHHDQTSVSSMPPHQMRGLVDEARRKTGNGDACSVLLTTTGARYFVRQVLESYLPGITVLSHAELPSEVKILVVGRENAGSLVASGVGV
;
A
#
# COMPACT_ATOMS: atom_id res chain seq x y z
N ALA A 1 36.72 -11.15 1.55
CA ALA A 1 35.37 -10.56 1.73
C ALA A 1 34.95 -10.72 3.16
N LYS A 2 34.34 -9.68 3.72
CA LYS A 2 33.75 -9.71 5.09
C LYS A 2 32.25 -9.84 4.97
N PRO A 3 31.64 -10.95 5.41
CA PRO A 3 30.19 -11.13 5.30
C PRO A 3 29.43 -10.11 6.14
N THR A 4 28.31 -9.65 5.62
CA THR A 4 27.41 -8.67 6.25
C THR A 4 25.99 -8.85 5.72
N LEU A 5 25.07 -8.02 6.16
CA LEU A 5 23.74 -7.88 5.56
C LEU A 5 23.63 -6.49 4.92
N ASP A 6 22.97 -6.42 3.78
CA ASP A 6 22.59 -5.14 3.18
C ASP A 6 21.67 -4.39 4.15
N PRO A 7 22.01 -3.16 4.57
CA PRO A 7 21.24 -2.45 5.56
C PRO A 7 19.87 -1.93 5.05
N ALA A 8 19.71 -1.81 3.73
CA ALA A 8 18.45 -1.37 3.12
C ALA A 8 17.44 -2.52 2.99
N PHE A 9 17.90 -3.70 2.55
CA PHE A 9 17.04 -4.81 2.16
C PHE A 9 17.22 -6.07 2.99
N GLY A 10 18.20 -6.10 3.91
CA GLY A 10 18.47 -7.26 4.78
C GLY A 10 19.04 -8.48 4.06
N GLN A 11 19.43 -8.36 2.79
CA GLN A 11 19.97 -9.47 2.01
C GLN A 11 21.42 -9.79 2.38
N PRO A 12 21.84 -11.06 2.25
CA PRO A 12 23.24 -11.43 2.45
C PRO A 12 24.17 -10.67 1.50
N ALA A 13 25.17 -10.02 2.04
CA ALA A 13 26.14 -9.21 1.31
C ALA A 13 27.56 -9.43 1.86
N SER A 14 28.57 -8.88 1.20
CA SER A 14 29.94 -8.91 1.67
C SER A 14 30.68 -7.64 1.31
N TRP A 15 31.46 -7.13 2.25
CA TRP A 15 32.41 -6.07 1.99
C TRP A 15 33.61 -6.63 1.27
N VAL A 16 33.99 -6.04 0.14
CA VAL A 16 35.16 -6.39 -0.65
C VAL A 16 36.06 -5.16 -0.82
N PRO A 17 37.40 -5.34 -0.88
CA PRO A 17 38.33 -4.27 -1.24
C PRO A 17 37.99 -3.72 -2.64
N SER A 18 38.17 -2.42 -2.86
CA SER A 18 37.93 -1.78 -4.16
C SER A 18 38.68 -2.41 -5.31
N ALA A 19 39.89 -2.92 -5.05
CA ALA A 19 40.71 -3.64 -6.05
C ALA A 19 40.05 -4.91 -6.60
N LEU A 20 39.13 -5.53 -5.87
CA LEU A 20 38.41 -6.73 -6.28
C LEU A 20 37.02 -6.44 -6.87
N ALA A 21 36.64 -5.17 -7.00
CA ALA A 21 35.31 -4.78 -7.48
C ALA A 21 35.04 -5.30 -8.90
N ASP A 22 35.99 -5.12 -9.84
CA ASP A 22 35.82 -5.53 -11.24
C ASP A 22 35.81 -7.05 -11.40
N GLU A 23 36.67 -7.75 -10.65
CA GLU A 23 36.68 -9.21 -10.62
C GLU A 23 35.34 -9.75 -10.08
N SER A 24 34.79 -9.13 -9.04
CA SER A 24 33.48 -9.50 -8.47
C SER A 24 32.35 -9.30 -9.50
N ARG A 25 32.37 -8.18 -10.24
CA ARG A 25 31.37 -7.93 -11.32
C ARG A 25 31.49 -8.98 -12.44
N THR A 26 32.73 -9.33 -12.84
CA THR A 26 32.93 -10.35 -13.87
C THR A 26 32.42 -11.73 -13.45
N ARG A 27 32.43 -12.02 -12.15
CA ARG A 27 31.84 -13.24 -11.57
C ARG A 27 30.33 -13.19 -11.40
N GLY A 28 29.62 -12.11 -11.83
CA GLY A 28 28.17 -11.97 -11.79
C GLY A 28 27.62 -11.40 -10.50
N TYR A 29 28.47 -10.88 -9.60
CA TYR A 29 27.98 -10.20 -8.38
C TYR A 29 27.60 -8.74 -8.67
N THR A 30 26.53 -8.28 -8.03
CA THR A 30 26.19 -6.85 -8.00
C THR A 30 27.13 -6.13 -7.03
N VAL A 31 27.94 -5.23 -7.54
CA VAL A 31 28.88 -4.44 -6.72
C VAL A 31 28.45 -2.99 -6.70
N VAL A 32 28.22 -2.47 -5.51
CA VAL A 32 27.82 -1.09 -5.25
C VAL A 32 28.83 -0.41 -4.33
N ASP A 33 29.01 0.89 -4.47
CA ASP A 33 29.87 1.65 -3.58
C ASP A 33 29.18 2.00 -2.24
N ALA A 34 29.96 2.37 -1.23
CA ALA A 34 29.45 2.65 0.11
C ALA A 34 28.46 3.84 0.13
N THR A 35 28.63 4.83 -0.73
CA THR A 35 27.74 5.99 -0.83
C THR A 35 26.36 5.57 -1.32
N SER A 36 26.32 4.72 -2.35
CA SER A 36 25.08 4.14 -2.87
C SER A 36 24.35 3.29 -1.82
N VAL A 37 25.07 2.50 -1.03
CA VAL A 37 24.50 1.72 0.08
C VAL A 37 23.88 2.64 1.13
N ILE A 38 24.58 3.71 1.54
CA ILE A 38 24.05 4.70 2.51
C ILE A 38 22.81 5.39 1.93
N GLY A 39 22.85 5.81 0.66
CA GLY A 39 21.72 6.43 -0.01
C GLY A 39 20.49 5.53 -0.07
N ALA A 40 20.67 4.26 -0.44
CA ALA A 40 19.57 3.28 -0.47
C ALA A 40 18.99 3.03 0.93
N HIS A 41 19.85 2.88 1.94
CA HIS A 41 19.42 2.69 3.32
C HIS A 41 18.62 3.90 3.84
N LEU A 42 19.13 5.12 3.61
CA LEU A 42 18.42 6.35 3.99
C LEU A 42 17.07 6.46 3.29
N ALA A 43 17.01 6.14 1.99
CA ALA A 43 15.74 6.15 1.25
C ALA A 43 14.72 5.16 1.83
N GLU A 44 15.13 3.95 2.22
CA GLU A 44 14.23 2.99 2.87
C GLU A 44 13.77 3.44 4.26
N ILE A 45 14.66 4.07 5.05
CA ILE A 45 14.28 4.68 6.34
C ILE A 45 13.24 5.78 6.12
N ILE A 46 13.46 6.69 5.16
CA ILE A 46 12.51 7.77 4.86
C ILE A 46 11.15 7.19 4.44
N LYS A 47 11.13 6.19 3.56
CA LYS A 47 9.89 5.52 3.16
C LYS A 47 9.16 4.87 4.34
N LYS A 48 9.91 4.21 5.22
CA LYS A 48 9.36 3.51 6.39
C LYS A 48 8.71 4.47 7.39
N TYR A 49 9.32 5.63 7.63
CA TYR A 49 8.87 6.60 8.63
C TYR A 49 8.19 7.84 8.01
N SER A 50 7.91 7.83 6.73
CA SER A 50 7.31 8.97 6.01
C SER A 50 6.00 9.46 6.64
N CYS A 51 5.15 8.56 7.12
CA CYS A 51 3.90 8.92 7.78
C CYS A 51 4.12 9.67 9.10
N GLU A 52 5.17 9.33 9.87
CA GLU A 52 5.51 10.00 11.14
C GLU A 52 6.15 11.37 10.91
N MET A 53 6.94 11.49 9.84
CA MET A 53 7.60 12.73 9.44
C MET A 53 6.65 13.75 8.81
N PHE A 54 5.50 13.30 8.27
CA PHE A 54 4.55 14.16 7.58
C PHE A 54 3.75 15.02 8.58
N SER A 55 4.16 16.27 8.71
CA SER A 55 3.63 17.24 9.67
C SER A 55 2.34 17.93 9.19
N ARG A 56 1.71 18.72 10.07
CA ARG A 56 0.60 19.61 9.72
C ARG A 56 1.01 20.68 8.70
N GLN A 57 2.26 21.16 8.80
CA GLN A 57 2.78 22.13 7.86
C GLN A 57 2.98 21.51 6.47
N ASP A 58 3.40 20.24 6.40
CA ASP A 58 3.52 19.54 5.12
C ASP A 58 2.17 19.34 4.45
N ALA A 59 1.13 19.02 5.23
CA ALA A 59 -0.24 18.94 4.71
C ALA A 59 -0.73 20.30 4.19
N LYS A 60 -0.39 21.39 4.87
CA LYS A 60 -0.68 22.75 4.39
C LYS A 60 0.06 23.02 3.08
N ASN A 61 1.36 22.81 3.04
CA ASN A 61 2.19 23.01 1.86
C ASN A 61 1.69 22.16 0.66
N TYR A 62 1.20 20.95 0.95
CA TYR A 62 0.59 20.08 -0.04
C TYR A 62 -0.67 20.69 -0.65
N CYS A 63 -1.57 21.21 0.18
CA CYS A 63 -2.76 21.92 -0.28
C CYS A 63 -2.40 23.22 -1.02
N ASP A 64 -1.47 24.01 -0.47
CA ASP A 64 -1.06 25.28 -1.06
C ASP A 64 -0.47 25.09 -2.49
N ARG A 65 0.26 24.01 -2.72
CA ARG A 65 0.77 23.65 -4.05
C ARG A 65 -0.35 23.39 -5.05
N VAL A 66 -1.37 22.63 -4.64
CA VAL A 66 -2.54 22.39 -5.51
C VAL A 66 -3.34 23.67 -5.73
N ALA A 67 -3.45 24.52 -4.72
CA ALA A 67 -4.16 25.80 -4.83
C ALA A 67 -3.54 26.77 -5.84
N GLN A 68 -2.25 26.65 -6.15
CA GLN A 68 -1.59 27.46 -7.19
C GLN A 68 -2.14 27.18 -8.59
N GLU A 69 -2.47 25.92 -8.89
CA GLU A 69 -2.97 25.50 -10.21
C GLU A 69 -4.50 25.31 -10.19
N ASN A 70 -5.04 24.80 -9.11
CA ASN A 70 -6.45 24.43 -8.92
C ASN A 70 -7.00 24.96 -7.58
N PRO A 71 -7.15 26.30 -7.41
CA PRO A 71 -7.54 26.90 -6.14
C PRO A 71 -8.91 26.42 -5.67
N LYS A 72 -9.83 26.17 -6.59
CA LYS A 72 -11.21 25.76 -6.29
C LYS A 72 -11.28 24.42 -5.54
N VAL A 73 -10.43 23.46 -5.90
CA VAL A 73 -10.39 22.15 -5.24
C VAL A 73 -10.07 22.29 -3.75
N VAL A 74 -9.09 23.15 -3.43
CA VAL A 74 -8.68 23.37 -2.04
C VAL A 74 -9.70 24.20 -1.27
N GLU A 75 -10.23 25.26 -1.86
CA GLU A 75 -11.26 26.14 -1.24
C GLU A 75 -12.53 25.38 -0.88
N ASP A 76 -12.94 24.41 -1.69
CA ASP A 76 -14.14 23.62 -1.43
C ASP A 76 -13.87 22.50 -0.40
N LEU A 77 -12.64 22.00 -0.34
CA LEU A 77 -12.26 20.94 0.62
C LEU A 77 -11.93 21.49 2.01
N VAL A 78 -11.02 22.44 2.12
CA VAL A 78 -10.48 22.95 3.40
C VAL A 78 -10.78 24.44 3.57
N PRO A 79 -11.44 24.87 4.63
CA PRO A 79 -11.92 24.09 5.78
C PRO A 79 -13.37 23.62 5.64
N LYS A 80 -14.05 23.82 4.50
CA LYS A 80 -15.51 23.65 4.35
C LYS A 80 -15.98 22.21 4.62
N LEU A 81 -15.35 21.23 4.00
CA LEU A 81 -15.72 19.82 4.10
C LEU A 81 -14.87 19.09 5.14
N LEU A 82 -13.56 19.29 5.11
CA LEU A 82 -12.60 18.67 6.02
C LEU A 82 -11.69 19.70 6.68
N SER A 83 -11.29 19.39 7.91
CA SER A 83 -10.18 20.13 8.55
C SER A 83 -8.85 19.72 7.92
N LEU A 84 -7.86 20.62 7.98
CA LEU A 84 -6.48 20.30 7.57
C LEU A 84 -5.93 19.07 8.34
N ALA A 85 -6.43 18.85 9.57
CA ALA A 85 -6.08 17.68 10.37
C ALA A 85 -6.59 16.37 9.76
N ALA A 86 -7.81 16.38 9.22
CA ALA A 86 -8.38 15.21 8.57
C ALA A 86 -7.65 14.90 7.27
N VAL A 87 -7.34 15.91 6.45
CA VAL A 87 -6.53 15.76 5.23
C VAL A 87 -5.15 15.17 5.59
N GLN A 88 -4.44 15.75 6.59
CA GLN A 88 -3.16 15.22 7.06
C GLN A 88 -3.27 13.73 7.42
N ARG A 89 -4.31 13.33 8.15
CA ARG A 89 -4.47 11.95 8.60
C ARG A 89 -4.67 10.99 7.42
N VAL A 90 -5.45 11.38 6.41
CA VAL A 90 -5.62 10.55 5.20
C VAL A 90 -4.30 10.41 4.44
N LEU A 91 -3.55 11.50 4.26
CA LEU A 91 -2.23 11.45 3.62
C LEU A 91 -1.24 10.59 4.42
N GLN A 92 -1.27 10.68 5.75
CA GLN A 92 -0.47 9.80 6.62
C GLN A 92 -0.86 8.32 6.47
N ASN A 93 -2.16 8.00 6.35
CA ASN A 93 -2.61 6.63 6.12
C ASN A 93 -2.10 6.09 4.79
N LEU A 94 -2.12 6.89 3.72
CA LEU A 94 -1.54 6.51 2.43
C LEU A 94 -0.04 6.25 2.54
N LEU A 95 0.71 7.18 3.15
CA LEU A 95 2.16 7.06 3.34
C LEU A 95 2.53 5.86 4.21
N LYS A 96 1.75 5.54 5.23
CA LYS A 96 1.94 4.36 6.09
C LYS A 96 1.91 3.06 5.29
N GLU A 97 1.09 3.00 4.25
CA GLU A 97 1.00 1.89 3.32
C GLU A 97 1.96 2.04 2.12
N ARG A 98 2.92 2.96 2.18
CA ARG A 98 3.89 3.26 1.11
C ARG A 98 3.24 3.70 -0.22
N VAL A 99 2.02 4.22 -0.16
CA VAL A 99 1.31 4.74 -1.32
C VAL A 99 1.88 6.12 -1.69
N PRO A 100 2.31 6.33 -2.95
CA PRO A 100 2.80 7.63 -3.39
C PRO A 100 1.69 8.68 -3.37
N ILE A 101 1.97 9.86 -2.80
CA ILE A 101 1.04 11.00 -2.75
C ILE A 101 1.41 12.10 -3.77
N ARG A 102 2.00 11.72 -4.91
CA ARG A 102 2.50 12.68 -5.92
C ARG A 102 1.37 13.34 -6.70
N ASP A 103 0.32 12.59 -7.03
CA ASP A 103 -0.86 13.08 -7.75
C ASP A 103 -1.77 13.88 -6.81
N SER A 104 -1.24 15.03 -6.35
CA SER A 104 -1.87 15.82 -5.30
C SER A 104 -3.26 16.34 -5.70
N THR A 105 -3.45 16.76 -6.94
CA THR A 105 -4.75 17.23 -7.44
C THR A 105 -5.78 16.11 -7.41
N LEU A 106 -5.48 14.95 -7.99
CA LEU A 106 -6.40 13.80 -8.01
C LEU A 106 -6.76 13.33 -6.59
N ILE A 107 -5.79 13.32 -5.67
CA ILE A 107 -6.01 12.94 -4.27
C ILE A 107 -6.94 13.94 -3.57
N LEU A 108 -6.75 15.26 -3.75
CA LEU A 108 -7.62 16.26 -3.11
C LEU A 108 -9.01 16.33 -3.74
N GLU A 109 -9.14 16.10 -5.05
CA GLU A 109 -10.43 15.96 -5.73
C GLU A 109 -11.20 14.75 -5.19
N ALA A 110 -10.56 13.58 -5.12
CA ALA A 110 -11.16 12.38 -4.55
C ALA A 110 -11.56 12.56 -3.07
N LEU A 111 -10.74 13.27 -2.30
CA LEU A 111 -11.09 13.64 -0.93
C LEU A 111 -12.30 14.57 -0.86
N SER A 112 -12.40 15.55 -1.76
CA SER A 112 -13.53 16.48 -1.81
C SER A 112 -14.83 15.76 -2.14
N GLU A 113 -14.79 14.82 -3.08
CA GLU A 113 -15.93 13.98 -3.45
C GLU A 113 -16.36 13.09 -2.29
N ALA A 114 -15.44 12.36 -1.68
CA ALA A 114 -15.73 11.47 -0.56
C ALA A 114 -16.24 12.23 0.68
N ALA A 115 -15.70 13.42 0.94
CA ALA A 115 -16.06 14.26 2.08
C ALA A 115 -17.48 14.80 2.02
N ALA A 116 -18.15 14.76 0.86
CA ALA A 116 -19.55 15.07 0.72
C ALA A 116 -20.45 14.01 1.41
N THR A 117 -19.96 12.78 1.55
CA THR A 117 -20.74 11.65 2.06
C THR A 117 -20.27 11.15 3.44
N THR A 118 -18.98 11.30 3.75
CA THR A 118 -18.41 10.81 5.01
C THR A 118 -17.29 11.69 5.54
N ARG A 119 -17.08 11.67 6.85
CA ARG A 119 -15.92 12.26 7.53
C ARG A 119 -15.03 11.20 8.18
N ASN A 120 -15.36 9.95 8.00
CA ASN A 120 -14.61 8.83 8.52
C ASN A 120 -13.28 8.68 7.77
N GLN A 121 -12.18 8.83 8.49
CA GLN A 121 -10.84 8.86 7.91
C GLN A 121 -10.43 7.54 7.23
N VAL A 122 -10.93 6.41 7.70
CA VAL A 122 -10.70 5.11 7.06
C VAL A 122 -11.41 5.07 5.71
N LEU A 123 -12.71 5.40 5.68
CA LEU A 123 -13.49 5.41 4.45
C LEU A 123 -12.96 6.44 3.43
N LEU A 124 -12.57 7.63 3.89
CA LEU A 124 -11.91 8.64 3.05
C LEU A 124 -10.62 8.09 2.42
N THR A 125 -9.81 7.37 3.22
CA THR A 125 -8.57 6.74 2.70
C THR A 125 -8.89 5.70 1.64
N GLU A 126 -9.86 4.82 1.87
CA GLU A 126 -10.28 3.80 0.90
C GLU A 126 -10.79 4.42 -0.41
N PHE A 127 -11.56 5.51 -0.33
CA PHE A 127 -12.08 6.21 -1.50
C PHE A 127 -10.94 6.82 -2.34
N VAL A 128 -9.99 7.50 -1.69
CA VAL A 128 -8.81 8.02 -2.36
C VAL A 128 -8.01 6.91 -3.03
N ARG A 129 -7.79 5.79 -2.35
CA ARG A 129 -7.06 4.64 -2.92
C ARG A 129 -7.71 4.12 -4.20
N GLN A 130 -9.05 4.01 -4.23
CA GLN A 130 -9.78 3.60 -5.44
C GLN A 130 -9.56 4.58 -6.60
N SER A 131 -9.49 5.89 -6.32
CA SER A 131 -9.26 6.91 -7.36
C SER A 131 -7.85 6.81 -7.95
N ILE A 132 -6.84 6.45 -7.14
CA ILE A 132 -5.44 6.28 -7.58
C ILE A 132 -5.08 4.81 -7.88
N ARG A 133 -6.05 3.93 -8.12
CA ARG A 133 -5.87 2.47 -8.29
C ARG A 133 -4.76 2.07 -9.27
N ARG A 134 -4.55 2.82 -10.36
CA ARG A 134 -3.47 2.55 -11.30
C ARG A 134 -2.10 2.65 -10.64
N VAL A 135 -1.89 3.68 -9.83
CA VAL A 135 -0.65 3.90 -9.09
C VAL A 135 -0.40 2.77 -8.08
N LEU A 136 -1.47 2.25 -7.46
CA LEU A 136 -1.38 1.16 -6.49
C LEU A 136 -0.97 -0.17 -7.12
N VAL A 137 -1.46 -0.46 -8.31
CA VAL A 137 -1.29 -1.75 -8.98
C VAL A 137 0.00 -1.82 -9.81
N GLU A 138 0.42 -0.70 -10.41
CA GLU A 138 1.56 -0.63 -11.33
C GLU A 138 2.84 -1.30 -10.80
N PRO A 139 3.27 -1.13 -9.52
CA PRO A 139 4.49 -1.75 -9.01
C PRO A 139 4.45 -3.29 -8.94
N HIS A 140 3.26 -3.88 -9.03
CA HIS A 140 3.01 -5.31 -8.87
C HIS A 140 2.70 -6.02 -10.19
N LEU A 141 2.61 -5.26 -11.30
CA LEU A 141 2.29 -5.81 -12.60
C LEU A 141 3.46 -6.61 -13.17
N LEU A 142 3.15 -7.78 -13.68
CA LEU A 142 4.03 -8.60 -14.50
C LEU A 142 3.92 -8.17 -15.98
N PRO A 143 4.87 -8.62 -16.83
CA PRO A 143 4.76 -8.45 -18.28
C PRO A 143 3.40 -8.94 -18.78
N GLY A 144 2.77 -8.18 -19.68
CA GLY A 144 1.42 -8.49 -20.16
C GLY A 144 0.27 -7.96 -19.30
N ARG A 145 0.57 -7.06 -18.34
CA ARG A 145 -0.39 -6.45 -17.39
C ARG A 145 -1.11 -7.49 -16.55
N GLU A 146 -0.37 -8.48 -16.10
CA GLU A 146 -0.87 -9.55 -15.24
C GLU A 146 -0.52 -9.24 -13.78
N LEU A 147 -1.46 -9.46 -12.87
CA LEU A 147 -1.29 -9.28 -11.43
C LEU A 147 -1.47 -10.62 -10.73
N ARG A 148 -0.39 -11.09 -10.08
CA ARG A 148 -0.50 -12.27 -9.19
C ARG A 148 -1.08 -11.84 -7.86
N VAL A 149 -2.14 -12.53 -7.43
CA VAL A 149 -2.80 -12.25 -6.15
C VAL A 149 -3.04 -13.54 -5.37
N ALA A 150 -2.90 -13.45 -4.06
CA ALA A 150 -3.49 -14.40 -3.12
C ALA A 150 -4.85 -13.84 -2.69
N VAL A 151 -5.81 -14.71 -2.40
CA VAL A 151 -7.17 -14.32 -1.98
C VAL A 151 -7.47 -15.00 -0.64
N LEU A 152 -8.06 -14.27 0.30
CA LEU A 152 -8.51 -14.84 1.57
C LEU A 152 -9.72 -15.77 1.36
N GLU A 153 -9.94 -16.68 2.31
CA GLU A 153 -11.18 -17.46 2.33
C GLU A 153 -12.36 -16.54 2.67
N PRO A 154 -13.54 -16.77 2.07
CA PRO A 154 -14.73 -15.94 2.31
C PRO A 154 -15.09 -15.83 3.78
N GLU A 155 -14.93 -16.90 4.54
CA GLU A 155 -15.21 -16.94 5.98
C GLU A 155 -14.28 -16.02 6.77
N THR A 156 -13.02 -15.91 6.36
CA THR A 156 -12.04 -15.01 6.99
C THR A 156 -12.37 -13.56 6.66
N GLU A 157 -12.72 -13.25 5.40
CA GLU A 157 -13.13 -11.91 4.99
C GLU A 157 -14.39 -11.47 5.74
N GLU A 158 -15.41 -12.33 5.81
CA GLU A 158 -16.65 -12.06 6.53
C GLU A 158 -16.42 -11.85 8.03
N ALA A 159 -15.51 -12.62 8.64
CA ALA A 159 -15.14 -12.45 10.04
C ALA A 159 -14.46 -11.09 10.30
N VAL A 160 -13.61 -10.62 9.37
CA VAL A 160 -13.02 -9.27 9.44
C VAL A 160 -14.13 -8.22 9.35
N GLU A 161 -14.99 -8.28 8.31
CA GLU A 161 -16.04 -7.30 8.09
C GLU A 161 -17.02 -7.20 9.25
N LYS A 162 -17.47 -8.33 9.81
CA LYS A 162 -18.34 -8.37 10.98
C LYS A 162 -17.71 -7.76 12.24
N SER A 163 -16.39 -7.74 12.33
CA SER A 163 -15.67 -7.13 13.45
C SER A 163 -15.55 -5.62 13.34
N VAL A 164 -15.85 -5.05 12.16
CA VAL A 164 -15.66 -3.62 11.89
C VAL A 164 -16.86 -2.80 12.36
N HIS A 165 -16.55 -1.77 13.13
CA HIS A 165 -17.54 -0.79 13.59
C HIS A 165 -17.16 0.59 13.06
N HIS A 166 -18.06 1.16 12.24
CA HIS A 166 -17.88 2.49 11.69
C HIS A 166 -18.45 3.54 12.63
N HIS A 167 -17.63 4.55 12.95
CA HIS A 167 -18.03 5.76 13.68
C HIS A 167 -17.88 6.97 12.74
N ASP A 168 -18.37 8.13 13.17
CA ASP A 168 -18.37 9.35 12.33
C ASP A 168 -17.00 9.74 11.78
N GLN A 169 -15.93 9.59 12.59
CA GLN A 169 -14.58 10.03 12.20
C GLN A 169 -13.60 8.89 11.98
N THR A 170 -13.86 7.69 12.48
CA THR A 170 -12.95 6.56 12.37
C THR A 170 -13.71 5.24 12.38
N SER A 171 -13.03 4.19 11.95
CA SER A 171 -13.53 2.82 12.05
C SER A 171 -12.57 2.01 12.93
N VAL A 172 -13.11 1.10 13.70
CA VAL A 172 -12.34 0.22 14.60
C VAL A 172 -12.75 -1.22 14.36
N SER A 173 -11.81 -2.15 14.56
CA SER A 173 -12.09 -3.58 14.53
C SER A 173 -12.08 -4.15 15.96
N SER A 174 -13.09 -4.94 16.28
CA SER A 174 -13.20 -5.70 17.52
C SER A 174 -12.79 -7.17 17.34
N MET A 175 -11.99 -7.48 16.32
CA MET A 175 -11.57 -8.85 16.01
C MET A 175 -10.83 -9.51 17.18
N PRO A 176 -11.24 -10.69 17.63
CA PRO A 176 -10.56 -11.42 18.70
C PRO A 176 -9.14 -11.86 18.31
N PRO A 177 -8.20 -11.96 19.27
CA PRO A 177 -6.80 -12.31 18.99
C PRO A 177 -6.60 -13.67 18.27
N HIS A 178 -7.48 -14.65 18.50
CA HIS A 178 -7.39 -15.95 17.83
C HIS A 178 -7.75 -15.84 16.33
N GLN A 179 -8.74 -15.01 15.97
CA GLN A 179 -9.09 -14.75 14.58
C GLN A 179 -8.00 -13.92 13.87
N MET A 180 -7.39 -12.96 14.57
CA MET A 180 -6.22 -12.22 14.02
C MET A 180 -5.07 -13.18 13.68
N ARG A 181 -4.78 -14.15 14.55
CA ARG A 181 -3.76 -15.17 14.26
C ARG A 181 -4.15 -16.03 13.06
N GLY A 182 -5.40 -16.50 13.01
CA GLY A 182 -5.92 -17.25 11.86
C GLY A 182 -5.74 -16.50 10.52
N LEU A 183 -6.08 -15.22 10.51
CA LEU A 183 -5.87 -14.34 9.34
C LEU A 183 -4.39 -14.24 8.95
N VAL A 184 -3.47 -14.05 9.92
CA VAL A 184 -2.04 -13.99 9.65
C VAL A 184 -1.51 -15.31 9.11
N ASP A 185 -1.90 -16.44 9.69
CA ASP A 185 -1.46 -17.78 9.27
C ASP A 185 -2.01 -18.14 7.89
N GLU A 186 -3.24 -17.76 7.57
CA GLU A 186 -3.82 -17.92 6.25
C GLU A 186 -3.09 -17.05 5.20
N ALA A 187 -2.91 -15.75 5.49
CA ALA A 187 -2.19 -14.86 4.60
C ALA A 187 -0.76 -15.37 4.33
N ARG A 188 -0.03 -15.80 5.37
CA ARG A 188 1.32 -16.37 5.25
C ARG A 188 1.35 -17.60 4.36
N ARG A 189 0.42 -18.52 4.56
CA ARG A 189 0.31 -19.75 3.80
C ARG A 189 0.04 -19.48 2.31
N LYS A 190 -0.87 -18.53 2.02
CA LYS A 190 -1.27 -18.21 0.65
C LYS A 190 -0.25 -17.34 -0.10
N THR A 191 0.48 -16.48 0.61
CA THR A 191 1.49 -15.59 0.00
C THR A 191 2.92 -16.17 0.05
N GLY A 192 3.15 -17.27 0.78
CA GLY A 192 4.50 -17.83 0.97
C GLY A 192 5.46 -16.84 1.60
N ASN A 193 5.05 -16.05 2.59
CA ASN A 193 5.79 -14.92 3.17
C ASN A 193 6.15 -13.81 2.17
N GLY A 194 5.50 -13.76 1.00
CA GLY A 194 5.79 -12.82 -0.09
C GLY A 194 6.60 -13.43 -1.24
N ASP A 195 7.19 -14.60 -1.07
CA ASP A 195 7.98 -15.27 -2.11
C ASP A 195 7.11 -15.77 -3.27
N ALA A 196 5.92 -16.31 -2.95
CA ALA A 196 4.98 -16.79 -3.97
C ALA A 196 4.14 -15.64 -4.56
N CYS A 197 3.75 -14.69 -3.74
CA CYS A 197 2.93 -13.54 -4.12
C CYS A 197 3.07 -12.40 -3.11
N SER A 198 3.30 -11.18 -3.59
CA SER A 198 3.41 -9.98 -2.77
C SER A 198 2.08 -9.22 -2.59
N VAL A 199 1.00 -9.66 -3.24
CA VAL A 199 -0.31 -8.99 -3.21
C VAL A 199 -1.37 -9.93 -2.65
N LEU A 200 -2.07 -9.45 -1.62
CA LEU A 200 -3.25 -10.08 -1.05
C LEU A 200 -4.48 -9.28 -1.47
N LEU A 201 -5.43 -9.94 -2.10
CA LEU A 201 -6.69 -9.34 -2.54
C LEU A 201 -7.80 -9.69 -1.55
N THR A 202 -8.64 -8.71 -1.22
CA THR A 202 -9.75 -8.86 -0.29
C THR A 202 -10.89 -7.91 -0.63
N THR A 203 -11.98 -7.95 0.13
CA THR A 203 -13.09 -7.02 -0.03
C THR A 203 -12.73 -5.59 0.41
N THR A 204 -13.48 -4.61 -0.08
CA THR A 204 -13.28 -3.18 0.29
C THR A 204 -13.51 -2.95 1.79
N GLY A 205 -14.49 -3.66 2.39
CA GLY A 205 -14.81 -3.53 3.82
C GLY A 205 -13.73 -4.10 4.73
N ALA A 206 -13.05 -5.16 4.31
CA ALA A 206 -12.01 -5.83 5.09
C ALA A 206 -10.62 -5.23 4.89
N ARG A 207 -10.33 -4.65 3.72
CA ARG A 207 -8.99 -4.29 3.27
C ARG A 207 -8.13 -3.54 4.30
N TYR A 208 -8.65 -2.43 4.82
CA TYR A 208 -7.91 -1.60 5.77
C TYR A 208 -7.51 -2.39 7.04
N PHE A 209 -8.44 -3.18 7.57
CA PHE A 209 -8.23 -3.94 8.80
C PHE A 209 -7.34 -5.16 8.58
N VAL A 210 -7.47 -5.83 7.45
CA VAL A 210 -6.53 -6.88 7.01
C VAL A 210 -5.12 -6.30 6.95
N ARG A 211 -4.91 -5.15 6.30
CA ARG A 211 -3.61 -4.49 6.25
C ARG A 211 -3.10 -4.12 7.64
N GLN A 212 -3.95 -3.58 8.49
CA GLN A 212 -3.58 -3.19 9.86
C GLN A 212 -3.08 -4.40 10.69
N VAL A 213 -3.74 -5.55 10.57
CA VAL A 213 -3.32 -6.79 11.25
C VAL A 213 -2.00 -7.30 10.65
N LEU A 214 -1.88 -7.32 9.32
CA LEU A 214 -0.70 -7.87 8.64
C LEU A 214 0.54 -7.00 8.74
N GLU A 215 0.42 -5.70 9.03
CA GLU A 215 1.54 -4.75 9.07
C GLU A 215 2.71 -5.22 9.94
N SER A 216 2.41 -5.79 11.10
CA SER A 216 3.42 -6.25 12.06
C SER A 216 4.01 -7.63 11.73
N TYR A 217 3.31 -8.46 10.97
CA TYR A 217 3.67 -9.86 10.72
C TYR A 217 4.19 -10.10 9.32
N LEU A 218 3.62 -9.41 8.34
CA LEU A 218 3.91 -9.54 6.92
C LEU A 218 4.03 -8.16 6.27
N PRO A 219 5.00 -7.32 6.67
CA PRO A 219 5.10 -5.93 6.22
C PRO A 219 5.31 -5.77 4.71
N GLY A 220 5.89 -6.80 4.06
CA GLY A 220 6.14 -6.83 2.62
C GLY A 220 4.92 -7.15 1.76
N ILE A 221 3.79 -7.56 2.35
CA ILE A 221 2.57 -7.90 1.60
C ILE A 221 1.75 -6.63 1.38
N THR A 222 1.43 -6.35 0.13
CA THR A 222 0.48 -5.29 -0.24
C THR A 222 -0.94 -5.84 -0.20
N VAL A 223 -1.85 -5.16 0.49
CA VAL A 223 -3.26 -5.55 0.54
C VAL A 223 -4.04 -4.62 -0.37
N LEU A 224 -4.70 -5.20 -1.37
CA LEU A 224 -5.58 -4.50 -2.30
C LEU A 224 -7.03 -4.96 -2.13
N SER A 225 -7.97 -4.08 -2.43
CA SER A 225 -9.38 -4.44 -2.56
C SER A 225 -9.77 -4.69 -4.02
N HIS A 226 -10.85 -5.42 -4.23
CA HIS A 226 -11.39 -5.64 -5.58
C HIS A 226 -11.71 -4.31 -6.31
N ALA A 227 -12.13 -3.27 -5.60
CA ALA A 227 -12.44 -1.96 -6.16
C ALA A 227 -11.19 -1.17 -6.59
N GLU A 228 -10.00 -1.56 -6.13
CA GLU A 228 -8.72 -0.96 -6.51
C GLU A 228 -8.12 -1.60 -7.77
N LEU A 229 -8.76 -2.58 -8.37
CA LEU A 229 -8.27 -3.25 -9.57
C LEU A 229 -8.75 -2.50 -10.83
N PRO A 230 -7.82 -2.03 -11.69
CA PRO A 230 -8.18 -1.51 -13.00
C PRO A 230 -8.74 -2.62 -13.90
N SER A 231 -9.74 -2.30 -14.71
CA SER A 231 -10.42 -3.27 -15.59
C SER A 231 -9.51 -3.92 -16.63
N GLU A 232 -8.42 -3.27 -16.98
CA GLU A 232 -7.43 -3.73 -17.96
C GLU A 232 -6.38 -4.71 -17.40
N VAL A 233 -6.42 -5.01 -16.09
CA VAL A 233 -5.45 -5.90 -15.44
C VAL A 233 -6.00 -7.33 -15.40
N LYS A 234 -5.19 -8.29 -15.84
CA LYS A 234 -5.48 -9.70 -15.71
C LYS A 234 -5.07 -10.22 -14.34
N ILE A 235 -6.00 -10.86 -13.65
CA ILE A 235 -5.78 -11.38 -12.30
C ILE A 235 -5.38 -12.85 -12.39
N LEU A 236 -4.24 -13.21 -11.78
CA LEU A 236 -3.76 -14.57 -11.63
C LEU A 236 -3.78 -14.95 -10.14
N VAL A 237 -4.75 -15.79 -9.77
CA VAL A 237 -4.88 -16.22 -8.36
C VAL A 237 -3.86 -17.34 -8.07
N VAL A 238 -3.00 -17.12 -7.09
CA VAL A 238 -2.02 -18.11 -6.64
C VAL A 238 -2.71 -19.22 -5.84
N GLY A 239 -2.36 -20.49 -6.11
CA GLY A 239 -2.90 -21.65 -5.39
C GLY A 239 -4.19 -22.25 -5.99
N ARG A 240 -4.69 -21.73 -7.11
CA ARG A 240 -5.65 -22.44 -7.96
C ARG A 240 -4.90 -23.02 -9.15
N GLU A 241 -4.42 -24.23 -9.02
CA GLU A 241 -4.08 -25.04 -10.20
C GLU A 241 -5.36 -25.25 -10.99
N ASN A 242 -5.37 -24.74 -12.24
CA ASN A 242 -6.40 -24.94 -13.26
C ASN A 242 -7.84 -24.46 -12.92
N ALA A 243 -8.05 -23.15 -12.95
CA ALA A 243 -9.35 -22.62 -13.34
C ALA A 243 -9.13 -21.37 -14.19
N GLY A 244 -9.67 -21.41 -15.41
CA GLY A 244 -9.45 -20.43 -16.46
C GLY A 244 -9.68 -18.98 -16.03
N SER A 245 -9.06 -18.07 -16.78
CA SER A 245 -9.13 -16.63 -16.63
C SER A 245 -10.54 -16.14 -16.24
N LEU A 246 -10.70 -15.64 -15.04
CA LEU A 246 -11.87 -14.86 -14.68
C LEU A 246 -11.74 -13.48 -15.34
N VAL A 247 -12.32 -13.35 -16.50
CA VAL A 247 -12.63 -12.05 -17.10
C VAL A 247 -13.60 -11.36 -16.15
N ALA A 248 -13.24 -10.18 -15.64
CA ALA A 248 -14.15 -9.33 -14.88
C ALA A 248 -15.34 -9.00 -15.76
N SER A 249 -16.45 -9.73 -15.59
CA SER A 249 -17.72 -9.41 -16.22
C SER A 249 -18.22 -8.15 -15.55
N GLY A 250 -18.21 -7.03 -16.29
CA GLY A 250 -18.89 -5.83 -15.91
C GLY A 250 -20.35 -6.13 -15.63
N VAL A 251 -20.80 -5.89 -14.43
CA VAL A 251 -22.22 -5.81 -14.11
C VAL A 251 -22.69 -4.45 -14.62
N GLY A 252 -23.31 -4.45 -15.81
CA GLY A 252 -24.18 -3.37 -16.22
C GLY A 252 -25.52 -3.53 -15.50
N VAL A 253 -25.96 -2.49 -14.89
CA VAL A 253 -27.27 -1.78 -14.96
C VAL A 253 -27.21 -0.66 -13.96
#